data_3a69736adc09bc56074015753c92c469
#
_entry.id   3a69736adc09bc56074015753c92c469
#
_cell.length_a   1.000
_cell.length_b   1.000
_cell.length_c   1.000
_cell.angle_alpha   90.00
_cell.angle_beta   90.00
_cell.angle_gamma   90.00
#
_symmetry.space_group_name_H-M   'P 1'
#
loop_
_entity.id
_entity.type
_entity.pdbx_description
1 polymer ?
#
loop_
_entity_poly.entity_id
_entity_poly.type
_entity_poly.pdbx_seq_one_letter_code
_entity_poly.pdbx_strand_id
1 'polypeptide(L)'
;SDKVGRKVIMMSGMLIAILAYRPIYRAMYASTDLALKTEIVDQTKVVPSLKEIDATKMDSIYTTTKAYTDGTTVEEIKTIHFESGKVMLDDKGKDRVETKVTKMINNSDRWFLVLMVFIQVIFVTMVYGPIAAFLVEMFPVKIRYTSMSLPYHVGNGIFGGLLPAISTYFVTTSKEAGDVEFYLEG
;
A
#
# COMPACT_ATOMS: atom_id res chain seq x y z
N SER A 1 -25.50 12.80 14.98
CA SER A 1 -26.08 12.91 13.63
C SER A 1 -27.40 13.67 13.63
N ASP A 2 -28.27 13.42 14.60
CA ASP A 2 -29.65 13.96 14.60
C ASP A 2 -29.73 15.48 14.89
N LYS A 3 -28.76 16.04 15.62
CA LYS A 3 -28.69 17.49 15.89
C LYS A 3 -28.08 18.32 14.77
N VAL A 4 -27.13 17.77 14.02
CA VAL A 4 -26.36 18.48 12.98
C VAL A 4 -26.86 18.17 11.57
N GLY A 5 -27.65 17.09 11.43
CA GLY A 5 -28.09 16.57 10.14
C GLY A 5 -27.07 15.62 9.49
N ARG A 6 -27.56 14.47 9.06
CA ARG A 6 -26.72 13.39 8.50
C ARG A 6 -25.99 13.80 7.23
N LYS A 7 -26.68 14.55 6.35
CA LYS A 7 -26.12 15.07 5.10
C LYS A 7 -24.91 15.97 5.35
N VAL A 8 -24.98 16.84 6.36
CA VAL A 8 -23.89 17.78 6.68
C VAL A 8 -22.65 17.01 7.16
N ILE A 9 -22.80 16.00 8.01
CA ILE A 9 -21.70 15.17 8.50
C ILE A 9 -21.01 14.42 7.36
N MET A 10 -21.80 13.81 6.46
CA MET A 10 -21.25 13.09 5.31
C MET A 10 -20.51 14.03 4.36
N MET A 11 -21.10 15.18 4.00
CA MET A 11 -20.48 16.14 3.11
C MET A 11 -19.22 16.77 3.70
N SER A 12 -19.22 17.09 4.99
CA SER A 12 -18.04 17.61 5.67
C SER A 12 -16.93 16.56 5.74
N GLY A 13 -17.26 15.31 6.03
CA GLY A 13 -16.31 14.20 6.02
C GLY A 13 -15.64 14.00 4.66
N MET A 14 -16.42 14.02 3.57
CA MET A 14 -15.89 13.93 2.21
C MET A 14 -15.00 15.13 1.86
N LEU A 15 -15.43 16.35 2.18
CA LEU A 15 -14.66 17.56 1.88
C LEU A 15 -13.33 17.60 2.63
N ILE A 16 -13.35 17.25 3.92
CA ILE A 16 -12.12 17.15 4.72
C ILE A 16 -11.20 16.06 4.16
N ALA A 17 -11.75 14.90 3.79
CA ALA A 17 -10.98 13.80 3.21
C ALA A 17 -10.28 14.23 1.91
N ILE A 18 -10.98 14.91 0.97
CA ILE A 18 -10.40 15.40 -0.28
C ILE A 18 -9.22 16.34 -0.02
N LEU A 19 -9.34 17.23 0.95
CA LEU A 19 -8.27 18.18 1.30
C LEU A 19 -7.12 17.54 2.07
N ALA A 20 -7.42 16.54 2.91
CA ALA A 20 -6.46 15.95 3.84
C ALA A 20 -5.68 14.76 3.24
N TYR A 21 -6.24 14.01 2.30
CA TYR A 21 -5.59 12.80 1.77
C TYR A 21 -4.23 13.09 1.12
N ARG A 22 -4.16 14.08 0.25
CA ARG A 22 -2.90 14.42 -0.44
C ARG A 22 -1.76 14.77 0.53
N PRO A 23 -1.91 15.69 1.51
CA PRO A 23 -0.87 15.95 2.48
C PRO A 23 -0.57 14.76 3.40
N ILE A 24 -1.58 13.94 3.77
CA ILE A 24 -1.37 12.75 4.58
C ILE A 24 -0.50 11.73 3.83
N TYR A 25 -0.82 11.41 2.58
CA TYR A 25 -0.03 10.46 1.79
C TYR A 25 1.39 10.96 1.55
N ARG A 26 1.58 12.26 1.28
CA ARG A 26 2.92 12.86 1.17
C ARG A 26 3.73 12.72 2.45
N ALA A 27 3.11 12.97 3.61
CA ALA A 27 3.78 12.82 4.90
C ALA A 27 4.12 11.35 5.20
N MET A 28 3.23 10.42 4.87
CA MET A 28 3.48 8.98 5.01
C MET A 28 4.62 8.51 4.08
N TYR A 29 4.63 8.98 2.83
CA TYR A 29 5.70 8.67 1.89
C TYR A 29 7.05 9.22 2.39
N ALA A 30 7.11 10.48 2.78
CA ALA A 30 8.32 11.10 3.30
C ALA A 30 8.90 10.38 4.53
N SER A 31 8.05 9.84 5.42
CA SER A 31 8.51 9.07 6.58
C SER A 31 9.10 7.71 6.22
N THR A 32 8.75 7.16 5.05
CA THR A 32 9.23 5.86 4.56
C THR A 32 10.30 5.96 3.48
N ASP A 33 10.59 7.18 2.99
CA ASP A 33 11.56 7.41 1.94
C ASP A 33 12.99 7.25 2.47
N LEU A 34 13.70 6.26 1.92
CA LEU A 34 15.08 5.97 2.27
C LEU A 34 16.06 7.03 1.77
N ALA A 35 15.71 7.82 0.74
CA ALA A 35 16.54 8.89 0.23
C ALA A 35 16.72 10.03 1.24
N LEU A 36 15.77 10.18 2.17
CA LEU A 36 15.82 11.17 3.25
C LEU A 36 16.53 10.65 4.51
N LYS A 37 16.94 9.37 4.53
CA LYS A 37 17.56 8.70 5.69
C LYS A 37 19.04 8.46 5.42
N THR A 38 19.89 8.63 6.44
CA THR A 38 21.33 8.42 6.33
C THR A 38 21.67 6.97 6.62
N GLU A 39 22.28 6.27 5.66
CA GLU A 39 22.75 4.89 5.82
C GLU A 39 24.01 4.87 6.71
N ILE A 40 24.09 3.92 7.63
CA ILE A 40 25.26 3.62 8.44
C ILE A 40 26.06 2.55 7.70
N VAL A 41 26.99 2.96 6.86
CA VAL A 41 27.78 2.06 5.99
C VAL A 41 28.53 0.98 6.79
N ASP A 42 29.06 1.33 7.95
CA ASP A 42 29.81 0.42 8.83
C ASP A 42 28.97 -0.75 9.37
N GLN A 43 27.64 -0.63 9.36
CA GLN A 43 26.71 -1.65 9.83
C GLN A 43 26.09 -2.46 8.68
N THR A 44 26.42 -2.15 7.45
CA THR A 44 25.95 -2.90 6.29
C THR A 44 26.58 -4.29 6.29
N LYS A 45 25.76 -5.33 6.38
CA LYS A 45 26.19 -6.73 6.39
C LYS A 45 25.70 -7.43 5.14
N VAL A 46 26.60 -8.15 4.47
CA VAL A 46 26.25 -9.04 3.36
C VAL A 46 26.52 -10.46 3.79
N VAL A 47 25.47 -11.27 3.85
CA VAL A 47 25.57 -12.69 4.21
C VAL A 47 25.23 -13.52 2.97
N PRO A 48 26.20 -14.21 2.36
CA PRO A 48 25.93 -15.17 1.30
C PRO A 48 25.41 -16.47 1.91
N SER A 49 24.41 -17.06 1.29
CA SER A 49 23.86 -18.38 1.63
C SER A 49 23.59 -19.16 0.36
N LEU A 50 23.89 -20.45 0.38
CA LEU A 50 23.61 -21.36 -0.72
C LEU A 50 22.45 -22.27 -0.29
N LYS A 51 21.44 -22.38 -1.12
CA LYS A 51 20.31 -23.28 -0.91
C LYS A 51 20.25 -24.29 -2.06
N GLU A 52 20.49 -25.54 -1.76
CA GLU A 52 20.26 -26.63 -2.70
C GLU A 52 18.75 -26.92 -2.78
N ILE A 53 18.21 -26.91 -4.00
CA ILE A 53 16.80 -27.20 -4.26
C ILE A 53 16.68 -28.64 -4.76
N ASP A 54 17.60 -29.05 -5.65
CA ASP A 54 17.61 -30.40 -6.25
C ASP A 54 19.04 -30.74 -6.72
N ALA A 55 19.30 -31.99 -7.09
CA ALA A 55 20.61 -32.47 -7.55
C ALA A 55 21.24 -31.63 -8.68
N THR A 56 20.45 -30.88 -9.45
CA THR A 56 20.88 -30.05 -10.57
C THR A 56 20.59 -28.56 -10.40
N LYS A 57 19.85 -28.17 -9.37
CA LYS A 57 19.39 -26.78 -9.14
C LYS A 57 19.90 -26.25 -7.80
N MET A 58 20.57 -25.13 -7.85
CA MET A 58 21.08 -24.43 -6.68
C MET A 58 20.69 -22.96 -6.73
N ASP A 59 20.36 -22.39 -5.58
CA ASP A 59 20.10 -20.98 -5.43
C ASP A 59 21.22 -20.33 -4.60
N SER A 60 21.84 -19.31 -5.15
CA SER A 60 22.74 -18.44 -4.40
C SER A 60 21.97 -17.25 -3.87
N ILE A 61 21.84 -17.15 -2.55
CA ILE A 61 21.08 -16.12 -1.87
C ILE A 61 22.07 -15.15 -1.22
N TYR A 62 21.99 -13.89 -1.59
CA TYR A 62 22.75 -12.81 -0.98
C TYR A 62 21.78 -11.95 -0.14
N THR A 63 21.92 -12.00 1.16
CA THR A 63 21.17 -11.16 2.07
C THR A 63 22.00 -9.95 2.45
N THR A 64 21.62 -8.77 1.98
CA THR A 64 22.26 -7.49 2.33
C THR A 64 21.38 -6.77 3.34
N THR A 65 21.86 -6.58 4.55
CA THR A 65 21.17 -5.82 5.60
C THR A 65 21.83 -4.45 5.73
N LYS A 66 21.06 -3.39 5.48
CA LYS A 66 21.44 -2.00 5.63
C LYS A 66 20.78 -1.40 6.85
N ALA A 67 21.55 -0.70 7.68
CA ALA A 67 21.02 0.02 8.85
C ALA A 67 21.08 1.53 8.62
N TYR A 68 20.08 2.25 9.11
CA TYR A 68 19.97 3.70 9.01
C TYR A 68 20.03 4.34 10.40
N THR A 69 20.44 5.61 10.45
CA THR A 69 20.65 6.36 11.70
C THR A 69 19.37 6.51 12.54
N ASP A 70 18.21 6.42 11.93
CA ASP A 70 16.90 6.50 12.60
C ASP A 70 16.42 5.16 13.19
N GLY A 71 17.20 4.08 13.03
CA GLY A 71 16.84 2.72 13.45
C GLY A 71 16.03 1.93 12.41
N THR A 72 15.82 2.47 11.20
CA THR A 72 15.26 1.72 10.07
C THR A 72 16.29 0.71 9.58
N THR A 73 15.84 -0.50 9.24
CA THR A 73 16.69 -1.52 8.60
C THR A 73 16.06 -1.96 7.29
N VAL A 74 16.90 -2.17 6.28
CA VAL A 74 16.47 -2.68 4.98
C VAL A 74 17.22 -3.97 4.70
N GLU A 75 16.47 -5.02 4.49
CA GLU A 75 16.99 -6.33 4.10
C GLU A 75 16.70 -6.55 2.61
N GLU A 76 17.73 -6.62 1.82
CA GLU A 76 17.67 -6.93 0.39
C GLU A 76 18.16 -8.36 0.18
N ILE A 77 17.26 -9.23 -0.26
CA ILE A 77 17.56 -10.64 -0.57
C ILE A 77 17.60 -10.76 -2.09
N LYS A 78 18.80 -11.04 -2.62
CA LYS A 78 19.03 -11.35 -4.03
C LYS A 78 19.19 -12.84 -4.18
N THR A 79 18.31 -13.48 -4.91
CA THR A 79 18.38 -14.91 -5.24
C THR A 79 18.77 -15.07 -6.69
N ILE A 80 19.89 -15.74 -6.94
CA ILE A 80 20.37 -16.08 -8.26
C ILE A 80 20.14 -17.58 -8.46
N HIS A 81 19.40 -17.94 -9.48
CA HIS A 81 19.07 -19.34 -9.78
C HIS A 81 20.10 -19.97 -10.71
N PHE A 82 20.61 -21.13 -10.32
CA PHE A 82 21.56 -21.93 -11.10
C PHE A 82 20.92 -23.26 -11.48
N GLU A 83 21.17 -23.70 -12.71
CA GLU A 83 20.85 -25.03 -13.22
C GLU A 83 22.07 -25.64 -13.89
N SER A 84 22.48 -26.82 -13.43
CA SER A 84 23.69 -27.52 -13.92
C SER A 84 24.96 -26.64 -13.90
N GLY A 85 25.11 -25.81 -12.85
CA GLY A 85 26.27 -24.92 -12.67
C GLY A 85 26.28 -23.66 -13.54
N LYS A 86 25.22 -23.38 -14.28
CA LYS A 86 25.05 -22.14 -15.07
C LYS A 86 23.91 -21.31 -14.50
N VAL A 87 24.04 -19.97 -14.58
CA VAL A 87 22.96 -19.05 -14.20
C VAL A 87 21.78 -19.25 -15.14
N MET A 88 20.60 -19.41 -14.58
CA MET A 88 19.36 -19.45 -15.36
C MET A 88 19.10 -18.09 -15.99
N LEU A 89 18.71 -18.10 -17.26
CA LEU A 89 18.35 -16.88 -17.98
C LEU A 89 16.82 -16.70 -17.95
N ASP A 90 16.39 -15.45 -17.89
CA ASP A 90 14.99 -15.03 -18.06
C ASP A 90 14.58 -15.13 -19.55
N ASP A 91 13.28 -15.04 -19.85
CA ASP A 91 12.72 -15.04 -21.22
C ASP A 91 13.34 -13.95 -22.13
N LYS A 92 13.99 -12.95 -21.54
CA LYS A 92 14.72 -11.87 -22.23
C LYS A 92 16.23 -12.10 -22.35
N GLY A 93 16.74 -13.29 -21.99
CA GLY A 93 18.16 -13.63 -22.07
C GLY A 93 19.05 -12.92 -21.02
N LYS A 94 18.47 -12.40 -19.93
CA LYS A 94 19.19 -11.83 -18.79
C LYS A 94 19.22 -12.84 -17.65
N ASP A 95 20.21 -12.69 -16.76
CA ASP A 95 20.31 -13.50 -15.53
C ASP A 95 19.01 -13.42 -14.73
N ARG A 96 18.44 -14.58 -14.41
CA ARG A 96 17.25 -14.67 -13.58
C ARG A 96 17.61 -14.39 -12.13
N VAL A 97 17.48 -13.11 -11.74
CA VAL A 97 17.74 -12.62 -10.38
C VAL A 97 16.42 -12.18 -9.76
N GLU A 98 16.02 -12.84 -8.71
CA GLU A 98 14.87 -12.39 -7.91
C GLU A 98 15.38 -11.52 -6.76
N THR A 99 14.89 -10.28 -6.69
CA THR A 99 15.22 -9.35 -5.62
C THR A 99 14.00 -9.12 -4.75
N LYS A 100 14.09 -9.48 -3.47
CA LYS A 100 13.07 -9.20 -2.47
C LYS A 100 13.63 -8.19 -1.48
N VAL A 101 12.94 -7.05 -1.36
CA VAL A 101 13.32 -5.99 -0.41
C VAL A 101 12.30 -5.95 0.71
N THR A 102 12.77 -6.11 1.94
CA THR A 102 11.97 -5.99 3.16
C THR A 102 12.46 -4.78 3.95
N LYS A 103 11.59 -3.83 4.22
CA LYS A 103 11.88 -2.65 5.02
C LYS A 103 11.30 -2.83 6.42
N MET A 104 12.13 -2.76 7.44
CA MET A 104 11.73 -2.69 8.84
C MET A 104 11.84 -1.24 9.31
N ILE A 105 10.71 -0.60 9.46
CA ILE A 105 10.61 0.81 9.83
C ILE A 105 10.87 0.95 11.33
N ASN A 106 11.49 2.06 11.75
CA ASN A 106 11.69 2.38 13.16
C ASN A 106 10.35 2.51 13.90
N ASN A 107 10.40 2.42 15.23
CA ASN A 107 9.18 2.42 16.05
C ASN A 107 8.45 3.77 16.02
N SER A 108 9.15 4.88 15.86
CA SER A 108 8.57 6.22 15.76
C SER A 108 7.76 6.39 14.48
N ASP A 109 8.36 6.07 13.32
CA ASP A 109 7.68 6.15 12.02
C ASP A 109 6.51 5.15 11.95
N ARG A 110 6.65 3.98 12.57
CA ARG A 110 5.55 3.02 12.66
C ARG A 110 4.33 3.60 13.36
N TRP A 111 4.52 4.23 14.53
CA TRP A 111 3.41 4.85 15.25
C TRP A 111 2.84 6.06 14.52
N PHE A 112 3.70 6.82 13.83
CA PHE A 112 3.27 7.92 12.96
C PHE A 112 2.36 7.40 11.83
N LEU A 113 2.76 6.32 11.13
CA LEU A 113 1.93 5.70 10.09
C LEU A 113 0.61 5.18 10.63
N VAL A 114 0.61 4.53 11.81
CA VAL A 114 -0.62 4.06 12.47
C VAL A 114 -1.54 5.24 12.77
N LEU A 115 -1.02 6.36 13.27
CA LEU A 115 -1.80 7.57 13.53
C LEU A 115 -2.41 8.14 12.23
N MET A 116 -1.62 8.21 11.15
CA MET A 116 -2.10 8.71 9.85
C MET A 116 -3.22 7.84 9.29
N VAL A 117 -3.07 6.51 9.35
CA VAL A 117 -4.13 5.57 8.95
C VAL A 117 -5.36 5.71 9.85
N PHE A 118 -5.19 5.88 11.14
CA PHE A 118 -6.30 6.10 12.07
C PHE A 118 -7.11 7.35 11.72
N ILE A 119 -6.45 8.46 11.37
CA ILE A 119 -7.12 9.69 10.91
C ILE A 119 -7.93 9.42 9.63
N GLN A 120 -7.37 8.68 8.68
CA GLN A 120 -8.10 8.32 7.46
C GLN A 120 -9.34 7.45 7.75
N VAL A 121 -9.24 6.51 8.69
CA VAL A 121 -10.38 5.69 9.13
C VAL A 121 -11.48 6.56 9.75
N ILE A 122 -11.14 7.63 10.49
CA ILE A 122 -12.14 8.58 11.01
C ILE A 122 -12.92 9.23 9.86
N PHE A 123 -12.26 9.67 8.79
CA PHE A 123 -12.95 10.28 7.64
C PHE A 123 -13.88 9.27 6.95
N VAL A 124 -13.44 8.04 6.80
CA VAL A 124 -14.26 6.96 6.25
C VAL A 124 -15.49 6.71 7.13
N THR A 125 -15.32 6.62 8.45
CA THR A 125 -16.44 6.39 9.37
C THR A 125 -17.44 7.54 9.43
N MET A 126 -16.99 8.80 9.24
CA MET A 126 -17.89 9.96 9.13
C MET A 126 -18.85 9.84 7.94
N VAL A 127 -18.41 9.21 6.85
CA VAL A 127 -19.24 8.98 5.65
C VAL A 127 -20.08 7.70 5.81
N TYR A 128 -19.44 6.59 6.15
CA TYR A 128 -20.11 5.29 6.23
C TYR A 128 -21.12 5.18 7.39
N GLY A 129 -20.87 5.84 8.51
CA GLY A 129 -21.76 5.79 9.67
C GLY A 129 -23.19 6.24 9.35
N PRO A 130 -23.39 7.42 8.76
CA PRO A 130 -24.75 7.90 8.46
C PRO A 130 -25.35 7.38 7.17
N ILE A 131 -24.55 6.75 6.23
CA ILE A 131 -25.01 6.45 4.87
C ILE A 131 -26.23 5.54 4.82
N ALA A 132 -26.27 4.50 5.64
CA ALA A 132 -27.39 3.56 5.66
C ALA A 132 -28.68 4.25 6.10
N ALA A 133 -28.61 5.04 7.16
CA ALA A 133 -29.75 5.80 7.67
C ALA A 133 -30.19 6.90 6.69
N PHE A 134 -29.24 7.57 6.02
CA PHE A 134 -29.54 8.55 4.98
C PHE A 134 -30.27 7.92 3.79
N LEU A 135 -29.83 6.74 3.32
CA LEU A 135 -30.48 6.03 2.24
C LEU A 135 -31.91 5.59 2.62
N VAL A 136 -32.11 5.14 3.86
CA VAL A 136 -33.44 4.78 4.36
C VAL A 136 -34.42 5.96 4.35
N GLU A 137 -33.94 7.16 4.69
CA GLU A 137 -34.76 8.38 4.69
C GLU A 137 -35.07 8.94 3.30
N MET A 138 -34.20 8.66 2.32
CA MET A 138 -34.35 9.18 0.97
C MET A 138 -35.52 8.54 0.20
N PHE A 139 -35.91 7.31 0.54
CA PHE A 139 -36.91 6.56 -0.20
C PHE A 139 -38.25 6.42 0.55
N PRO A 140 -39.41 6.52 -0.15
CA PRO A 140 -40.72 6.28 0.41
C PRO A 140 -40.85 4.86 1.00
N VAL A 141 -41.63 4.71 2.07
CA VAL A 141 -41.77 3.45 2.82
C VAL A 141 -42.11 2.25 1.95
N LYS A 142 -42.97 2.43 0.93
CA LYS A 142 -43.44 1.35 0.05
C LYS A 142 -42.34 0.69 -0.80
N ILE A 143 -41.33 1.42 -1.19
CA ILE A 143 -40.27 0.95 -2.11
C ILE A 143 -38.89 1.01 -1.46
N ARG A 144 -38.82 1.44 -0.20
CA ARG A 144 -37.54 1.72 0.52
C ARG A 144 -36.55 0.59 0.45
N TYR A 145 -36.99 -0.63 0.73
CA TYR A 145 -36.06 -1.79 0.75
C TYR A 145 -35.42 -2.05 -0.59
N THR A 146 -36.20 -2.11 -1.66
CA THR A 146 -35.68 -2.38 -3.01
C THR A 146 -34.85 -1.22 -3.55
N SER A 147 -35.31 0.00 -3.34
CA SER A 147 -34.63 1.20 -3.86
C SER A 147 -33.31 1.51 -3.13
N MET A 148 -33.20 1.17 -1.86
CA MET A 148 -31.95 1.33 -1.09
C MET A 148 -30.91 0.28 -1.50
N SER A 149 -31.35 -0.94 -1.82
CA SER A 149 -30.48 -2.05 -2.17
C SER A 149 -29.66 -1.77 -3.43
N LEU A 150 -30.27 -1.16 -4.45
CA LEU A 150 -29.63 -0.90 -5.74
C LEU A 150 -28.38 0.01 -5.63
N PRO A 151 -28.47 1.25 -5.12
CA PRO A 151 -27.29 2.12 -5.00
C PRO A 151 -26.23 1.55 -4.05
N TYR A 152 -26.63 0.80 -3.01
CA TYR A 152 -25.71 0.16 -2.09
C TYR A 152 -24.90 -0.95 -2.78
N HIS A 153 -25.55 -1.83 -3.55
CA HIS A 153 -24.88 -2.91 -4.25
C HIS A 153 -24.05 -2.41 -5.44
N VAL A 154 -24.53 -1.43 -6.18
CA VAL A 154 -23.76 -0.82 -7.28
C VAL A 154 -22.54 -0.08 -6.74
N GLY A 155 -22.70 0.73 -5.70
CA GLY A 155 -21.59 1.47 -5.09
C GLY A 155 -20.53 0.56 -4.49
N ASN A 156 -20.91 -0.35 -3.59
CA ASN A 156 -19.95 -1.21 -2.91
C ASN A 156 -19.51 -2.43 -3.75
N GLY A 157 -20.42 -3.02 -4.55
CA GLY A 157 -20.11 -4.20 -5.34
C GLY A 157 -19.27 -3.88 -6.56
N ILE A 158 -19.73 -2.99 -7.43
CA ILE A 158 -19.02 -2.68 -8.67
C ILE A 158 -17.83 -1.75 -8.41
N PHE A 159 -18.09 -0.57 -7.86
CA PHE A 159 -17.00 0.40 -7.65
C PHE A 159 -16.05 -0.04 -6.52
N GLY A 160 -16.56 -0.47 -5.37
CA GLY A 160 -15.73 -0.96 -4.27
C GLY A 160 -14.93 -2.21 -4.60
N GLY A 161 -15.51 -3.14 -5.38
CA GLY A 161 -14.84 -4.37 -5.81
C GLY A 161 -13.77 -4.15 -6.89
N LEU A 162 -13.99 -3.21 -7.82
CA LEU A 162 -13.05 -2.93 -8.90
C LEU A 162 -11.89 -2.00 -8.49
N LEU A 163 -12.11 -1.12 -7.52
CA LEU A 163 -11.10 -0.16 -7.07
C LEU A 163 -9.74 -0.78 -6.70
N PRO A 164 -9.67 -1.88 -5.91
CA PRO A 164 -8.38 -2.50 -5.59
C PRO A 164 -7.65 -3.02 -6.83
N ALA A 165 -8.37 -3.62 -7.79
CA ALA A 165 -7.78 -4.12 -9.02
C ALA A 165 -7.24 -3.00 -9.91
N ILE A 166 -8.02 -1.91 -10.07
CA ILE A 166 -7.63 -0.73 -10.83
C ILE A 166 -6.42 -0.05 -10.17
N SER A 167 -6.45 0.15 -8.85
CA SER A 167 -5.34 0.74 -8.12
C SER A 167 -4.06 -0.08 -8.25
N THR A 168 -4.15 -1.40 -8.12
CA THR A 168 -2.99 -2.30 -8.29
C THR A 168 -2.44 -2.22 -9.71
N TYR A 169 -3.30 -2.21 -10.72
CA TYR A 169 -2.89 -2.05 -12.12
C TYR A 169 -2.14 -0.74 -12.35
N PHE A 170 -2.67 0.38 -11.88
CA PHE A 170 -1.99 1.67 -12.01
C PHE A 170 -0.65 1.72 -11.28
N VAL A 171 -0.59 1.23 -10.04
CA VAL A 171 0.66 1.18 -9.27
C VAL A 171 1.72 0.33 -9.95
N THR A 172 1.37 -0.83 -10.48
CA THR A 172 2.35 -1.70 -11.19
C THR A 172 2.84 -1.06 -12.47
N THR A 173 1.94 -0.49 -13.27
CA THR A 173 2.29 0.14 -14.55
C THR A 173 3.13 1.41 -14.33
N SER A 174 2.79 2.22 -13.33
CA SER A 174 3.58 3.42 -13.00
C SER A 174 4.96 3.09 -12.45
N LYS A 175 5.09 2.00 -11.68
CA LYS A 175 6.37 1.51 -11.20
C LYS A 175 7.29 1.08 -12.35
N GLU A 176 6.75 0.45 -13.38
CA GLU A 176 7.49 0.08 -14.59
C GLU A 176 7.90 1.32 -15.40
N ALA A 177 7.08 2.37 -15.42
CA ALA A 177 7.37 3.64 -16.07
C ALA A 177 8.36 4.53 -15.30
N GLY A 178 8.67 4.21 -14.03
CA GLY A 178 9.54 5.00 -13.18
C GLY A 178 8.91 6.28 -12.62
N ASP A 179 7.60 6.40 -12.72
CA ASP A 179 6.84 7.60 -12.35
C ASP A 179 6.49 7.58 -10.85
N VAL A 180 7.36 8.20 -10.05
CA VAL A 180 7.22 8.23 -8.58
C VAL A 180 6.08 9.18 -8.15
N GLU A 181 5.78 10.19 -8.94
CA GLU A 181 4.76 11.19 -8.61
C GLU A 181 3.34 10.61 -8.55
N PHE A 182 3.07 9.60 -9.36
CA PHE A 182 1.77 8.92 -9.38
C PHE A 182 1.39 8.26 -8.05
N TYR A 183 2.39 7.80 -7.27
CA TYR A 183 2.14 7.25 -5.92
C TYR A 183 1.64 8.28 -4.90
N LEU A 184 1.85 9.56 -5.18
CA LEU A 184 1.46 10.67 -4.32
C LEU A 184 0.08 11.24 -4.69
N GLU A 185 -0.42 10.93 -5.87
CA GLU A 185 -1.68 11.46 -6.41
C GLU A 185 -2.83 10.44 -6.40
N GLY A 186 -2.55 9.15 -6.26
CA GLY A 186 -3.52 8.04 -6.15
C GLY A 186 -3.99 7.86 -4.74
#